data_c2309181da65d0b71cc440a44c16912a
#
_entry.id   c2309181da65d0b71cc440a44c16912a
#
_cell.length_a   1.000
_cell.length_b   1.000
_cell.length_c   1.000
_cell.angle_alpha   90.00
_cell.angle_beta   90.00
_cell.angle_gamma   90.00
#
_symmetry.space_group_name_H-M   'P 1'
#
loop_
_entity.id
_entity.type
_entity.pdbx_description
1 polymer ?
#
loop_
_entity_poly.entity_id
_entity_poly.type
_entity_poly.pdbx_seq_one_letter_code
_entity_poly.pdbx_strand_id
1 'polypeptide(L)'
;MNDFQKTAKEMLDFIEKSPTCFHAVVNIGAMLEEAGYVRLRENEEWKLVKGGKYYTERNDSSVIAFAVPTGTVKGFHMAAAHSDSPCFKVKEKPELTVEDHYMRLNTEKYGGMILSTWMDRPLSVAGRLAVRGTDGIQSRLVNIDRDLCVIPNVAIHMNREMNKGVEYNPQVDMLPLFADVAFDTDAAGTAETADGPQEKPALLGLAAEASGVDAEAILGEDLFLYTRQEGRFLGAEGEFVLAPRLDDLQSAFALTKAFTESTPAEYINICAVFDNEEVGSGTRQGADSTFLADVLDRITEGLLADHSTYLRWIADSFLISADNAHAVHPNHPEKADPTNRPYLNGGIVIKFHGSQKYTTDGISAAKMKDYCERAKVPYQTYANRSDIAGGSTLGNISTAHVSVSSVDIGLPQLAMHSAVETAGMMDTEYAVRALKEFWGE
;
A
#
# COMPACT_ATOMS: atom_id res chain seq x y z
N MET A 1 -15.57 2.06 22.39
CA MET A 1 -14.77 2.71 21.33
C MET A 1 -15.63 3.80 20.70
N ASN A 2 -15.08 4.99 20.52
CA ASN A 2 -15.69 6.02 19.69
C ASN A 2 -15.38 5.73 18.19
N ASP A 3 -15.99 6.49 17.27
CA ASP A 3 -15.81 6.26 15.82
C ASP A 3 -14.34 6.30 15.39
N PHE A 4 -13.54 7.23 15.92
CA PHE A 4 -12.12 7.35 15.60
C PHE A 4 -11.33 6.09 15.97
N GLN A 5 -11.52 5.60 17.20
CA GLN A 5 -10.87 4.37 17.67
C GLN A 5 -11.35 3.14 16.89
N LYS A 6 -12.63 3.11 16.50
CA LYS A 6 -13.19 2.02 15.70
C LYS A 6 -12.54 1.98 14.32
N THR A 7 -12.54 3.10 13.61
CA THR A 7 -11.93 3.20 12.28
C THR A 7 -10.43 2.92 12.29
N ALA A 8 -9.71 3.45 13.30
CA ALA A 8 -8.29 3.13 13.47
C ALA A 8 -8.04 1.64 13.71
N LYS A 9 -8.88 0.96 14.52
CA LYS A 9 -8.77 -0.49 14.73
C LYS A 9 -9.06 -1.28 13.45
N GLU A 10 -10.11 -0.92 12.72
CA GLU A 10 -10.44 -1.55 11.43
C GLU A 10 -9.29 -1.39 10.42
N MET A 11 -8.65 -0.21 10.37
CA MET A 11 -7.46 0.03 9.56
C MET A 11 -6.28 -0.85 9.99
N LEU A 12 -5.99 -0.95 11.29
CA LEU A 12 -4.93 -1.83 11.80
C LEU A 12 -5.19 -3.30 11.44
N ASP A 13 -6.44 -3.76 11.55
CA ASP A 13 -6.84 -5.13 11.17
C ASP A 13 -6.70 -5.38 9.66
N PHE A 14 -6.97 -4.37 8.83
CA PHE A 14 -6.74 -4.42 7.39
C PHE A 14 -5.24 -4.52 7.05
N ILE A 15 -4.40 -3.70 7.69
CA ILE A 15 -2.94 -3.73 7.50
C ILE A 15 -2.35 -5.07 7.93
N GLU A 16 -2.80 -5.64 9.05
CA GLU A 16 -2.34 -6.94 9.53
C GLU A 16 -2.61 -8.07 8.53
N LYS A 17 -3.79 -8.06 7.91
CA LYS A 17 -4.19 -9.02 6.86
C LYS A 17 -3.54 -8.74 5.51
N SER A 18 -2.83 -7.64 5.35
CA SER A 18 -2.28 -7.16 4.08
C SER A 18 -0.74 -7.07 4.11
N PRO A 19 -0.02 -8.20 4.31
CA PRO A 19 1.44 -8.19 4.36
C PRO A 19 2.12 -7.78 3.05
N THR A 20 1.43 -7.87 1.90
CA THR A 20 1.92 -7.44 0.58
C THR A 20 0.79 -6.79 -0.23
N CYS A 21 1.14 -6.11 -1.34
CA CYS A 21 0.18 -5.53 -2.28
C CYS A 21 -0.88 -6.54 -2.77
N PHE A 22 -0.50 -7.81 -2.98
CA PHE A 22 -1.42 -8.87 -3.40
C PHE A 22 -2.49 -9.15 -2.34
N HIS A 23 -2.09 -9.22 -1.08
CA HIS A 23 -3.02 -9.41 0.04
C HIS A 23 -3.91 -8.18 0.23
N ALA A 24 -3.35 -6.97 0.07
CA ALA A 24 -4.11 -5.73 0.17
C ALA A 24 -5.25 -5.69 -0.86
N VAL A 25 -4.97 -6.04 -2.13
CA VAL A 25 -5.99 -6.05 -3.19
C VAL A 25 -7.07 -7.11 -2.93
N VAL A 26 -6.71 -8.30 -2.45
CA VAL A 26 -7.71 -9.31 -2.07
C VAL A 26 -8.60 -8.83 -0.92
N ASN A 27 -8.03 -8.17 0.10
CA ASN A 27 -8.81 -7.61 1.20
C ASN A 27 -9.70 -6.44 0.75
N ILE A 28 -9.22 -5.58 -0.16
CA ILE A 28 -10.04 -4.53 -0.79
C ILE A 28 -11.18 -5.16 -1.60
N GLY A 29 -10.88 -6.18 -2.40
CA GLY A 29 -11.91 -6.93 -3.15
C GLY A 29 -12.99 -7.49 -2.23
N ALA A 30 -12.62 -8.07 -1.09
CA ALA A 30 -13.57 -8.59 -0.10
C ALA A 30 -14.46 -7.47 0.47
N MET A 31 -13.90 -6.30 0.81
CA MET A 31 -14.68 -5.13 1.27
C MET A 31 -15.65 -4.64 0.18
N LEU A 32 -15.23 -4.64 -1.07
CA LEU A 32 -16.05 -4.26 -2.21
C LEU A 32 -17.19 -5.26 -2.43
N GLU A 33 -16.91 -6.57 -2.40
CA GLU A 33 -17.92 -7.62 -2.56
C GLU A 33 -18.95 -7.59 -1.43
N GLU A 34 -18.53 -7.37 -0.18
CA GLU A 34 -19.45 -7.18 0.97
C GLU A 34 -20.37 -5.97 0.76
N ALA A 35 -19.89 -4.92 0.10
CA ALA A 35 -20.67 -3.73 -0.26
C ALA A 35 -21.52 -3.89 -1.55
N GLY A 36 -21.52 -5.10 -2.15
CA GLY A 36 -22.33 -5.44 -3.32
C GLY A 36 -21.69 -5.04 -4.66
N TYR A 37 -20.39 -4.83 -4.73
CA TYR A 37 -19.67 -4.63 -5.99
C TYR A 37 -19.46 -5.94 -6.72
N VAL A 38 -19.55 -5.92 -8.04
CA VAL A 38 -19.37 -7.08 -8.92
C VAL A 38 -18.02 -7.00 -9.59
N ARG A 39 -17.22 -8.05 -9.48
CA ARG A 39 -15.92 -8.15 -10.16
C ARG A 39 -16.12 -8.30 -11.66
N LEU A 40 -15.45 -7.45 -12.43
CA LEU A 40 -15.36 -7.51 -13.88
C LEU A 40 -13.96 -7.96 -14.29
N ARG A 41 -13.87 -8.77 -15.35
CA ARG A 41 -12.58 -9.16 -15.91
C ARG A 41 -12.21 -8.27 -17.10
N GLU A 42 -10.95 -7.88 -17.18
CA GLU A 42 -10.49 -7.00 -18.27
C GLU A 42 -10.61 -7.65 -19.66
N ASN A 43 -10.56 -8.98 -19.77
CA ASN A 43 -10.68 -9.71 -21.02
C ASN A 43 -12.12 -10.11 -21.38
N GLU A 44 -13.12 -9.62 -20.65
CA GLU A 44 -14.55 -9.89 -20.89
C GLU A 44 -15.29 -8.61 -21.29
N GLU A 45 -16.45 -8.74 -21.92
CA GLU A 45 -17.35 -7.63 -22.20
C GLU A 45 -17.99 -7.11 -20.90
N TRP A 46 -18.00 -5.79 -20.70
CA TRP A 46 -18.62 -5.17 -19.54
C TRP A 46 -20.06 -4.76 -19.82
N LYS A 47 -21.00 -5.32 -19.09
CA LYS A 47 -22.42 -4.98 -19.17
C LYS A 47 -22.80 -4.09 -17.99
N LEU A 48 -22.69 -2.79 -18.19
CA LEU A 48 -22.90 -1.81 -17.14
C LEU A 48 -24.35 -1.32 -17.12
N VAL A 49 -24.86 -1.04 -15.91
CA VAL A 49 -26.18 -0.46 -15.70
C VAL A 49 -26.10 0.74 -14.78
N LYS A 50 -27.04 1.66 -14.90
CA LYS A 50 -27.21 2.76 -13.95
C LYS A 50 -27.51 2.22 -12.55
N GLY A 51 -26.86 2.79 -11.55
CA GLY A 51 -26.92 2.30 -10.17
C GLY A 51 -26.03 1.08 -9.90
N GLY A 52 -25.31 0.57 -10.92
CA GLY A 52 -24.41 -0.58 -10.79
C GLY A 52 -23.13 -0.23 -10.05
N LYS A 53 -22.57 -1.24 -9.37
CA LYS A 53 -21.34 -1.19 -8.60
C LYS A 53 -20.39 -2.26 -9.10
N TYR A 54 -19.18 -1.90 -9.49
CA TYR A 54 -18.24 -2.80 -10.16
C TYR A 54 -16.81 -2.55 -9.72
N TYR A 55 -15.95 -3.56 -9.87
CA TYR A 55 -14.50 -3.40 -9.75
C TYR A 55 -13.76 -4.33 -10.70
N THR A 56 -12.54 -3.95 -11.03
CA THR A 56 -11.61 -4.78 -11.81
C THR A 56 -10.22 -4.71 -11.21
N GLU A 57 -9.43 -5.75 -11.43
CA GLU A 57 -8.06 -5.88 -10.91
C GLU A 57 -7.08 -6.08 -12.05
N ARG A 58 -5.86 -5.56 -11.88
CA ARG A 58 -4.74 -5.79 -12.80
C ARG A 58 -3.55 -6.35 -12.02
N ASN A 59 -2.98 -7.44 -12.49
CA ASN A 59 -1.84 -8.14 -11.89
C ASN A 59 -2.08 -8.68 -10.46
N ASP A 60 -3.32 -8.80 -9.99
CA ASP A 60 -3.71 -9.14 -8.61
C ASP A 60 -3.11 -8.19 -7.56
N SER A 61 -2.55 -7.04 -7.95
CA SER A 61 -1.87 -6.08 -7.08
C SER A 61 -2.40 -4.64 -7.21
N SER A 62 -3.27 -4.37 -8.18
CA SER A 62 -3.97 -3.10 -8.34
C SER A 62 -5.45 -3.32 -8.57
N VAL A 63 -6.28 -2.40 -8.09
CA VAL A 63 -7.74 -2.49 -8.20
C VAL A 63 -8.33 -1.11 -8.54
N ILE A 64 -9.32 -1.10 -9.44
CA ILE A 64 -10.16 0.07 -9.69
C ILE A 64 -11.60 -0.34 -9.52
N ALA A 65 -12.27 0.30 -8.56
CA ALA A 65 -13.70 0.13 -8.30
C ALA A 65 -14.47 1.37 -8.77
N PHE A 66 -15.70 1.18 -9.26
CA PHE A 66 -16.56 2.27 -9.67
C PHE A 66 -18.04 2.02 -9.39
N ALA A 67 -18.74 3.10 -9.09
CA ALA A 67 -20.18 3.10 -8.87
C ALA A 67 -20.86 4.11 -9.80
N VAL A 68 -21.86 3.64 -10.52
CA VAL A 68 -22.58 4.44 -11.54
C VAL A 68 -23.83 5.07 -10.91
N PRO A 69 -24.05 6.40 -11.03
CA PRO A 69 -25.26 7.02 -10.50
C PRO A 69 -26.51 6.52 -11.25
N THR A 70 -27.67 6.63 -10.62
CA THR A 70 -28.96 6.29 -11.24
C THR A 70 -29.46 7.38 -12.21
N GLY A 71 -28.98 8.62 -12.01
CA GLY A 71 -29.37 9.81 -12.78
C GLY A 71 -28.50 10.08 -14.00
N THR A 72 -28.38 11.37 -14.33
CA THR A 72 -27.50 11.87 -15.39
C THR A 72 -26.07 11.91 -14.87
N VAL A 73 -25.13 11.48 -15.71
CA VAL A 73 -23.70 11.54 -15.42
C VAL A 73 -23.13 12.87 -15.84
N LYS A 74 -22.40 13.55 -14.95
CA LYS A 74 -21.64 14.78 -15.23
C LYS A 74 -20.16 14.52 -15.55
N GLY A 75 -19.56 13.52 -14.92
CA GLY A 75 -18.15 13.21 -15.02
C GLY A 75 -17.74 12.12 -14.02
N PHE A 76 -16.48 12.12 -13.63
CA PHE A 76 -15.90 11.16 -12.70
C PHE A 76 -15.39 11.85 -11.43
N HIS A 77 -15.76 11.34 -10.27
CA HIS A 77 -15.16 11.67 -8.98
C HIS A 77 -14.22 10.54 -8.57
N MET A 78 -12.92 10.79 -8.72
CA MET A 78 -11.88 9.78 -8.57
C MET A 78 -11.05 10.04 -7.33
N ALA A 79 -10.70 8.99 -6.58
CA ALA A 79 -9.63 9.04 -5.60
C ALA A 79 -8.69 7.85 -5.79
N ALA A 80 -7.39 8.10 -5.62
CA ALA A 80 -6.34 7.12 -5.85
C ALA A 80 -5.38 7.04 -4.65
N ALA A 81 -4.89 5.82 -4.36
CA ALA A 81 -3.88 5.47 -3.37
C ALA A 81 -3.00 4.34 -3.92
N HIS A 82 -2.04 3.81 -3.13
CA HIS A 82 -1.26 2.66 -3.56
C HIS A 82 -1.29 1.49 -2.56
N SER A 83 -0.97 0.29 -3.08
CA SER A 83 -1.06 -0.98 -2.34
C SER A 83 0.29 -1.50 -1.85
N ASP A 84 1.38 -1.06 -2.48
CA ASP A 84 2.74 -1.46 -2.17
C ASP A 84 3.34 -0.61 -1.03
N SER A 85 4.46 -1.06 -0.49
CA SER A 85 5.23 -0.37 0.56
C SER A 85 6.69 -0.80 0.47
N PRO A 86 7.65 0.02 0.92
CA PRO A 86 9.06 -0.35 0.87
C PRO A 86 9.35 -1.61 1.69
N CYS A 87 10.04 -2.57 1.08
CA CYS A 87 10.37 -3.85 1.71
C CYS A 87 11.58 -4.52 1.03
N PHE A 88 11.91 -5.74 1.42
CA PHE A 88 12.87 -6.57 0.72
C PHE A 88 12.15 -7.62 -0.14
N LYS A 89 12.44 -7.61 -1.45
CA LYS A 89 12.01 -8.68 -2.36
C LYS A 89 12.99 -9.84 -2.28
N VAL A 90 12.47 -11.05 -2.16
CA VAL A 90 13.26 -12.29 -2.23
C VAL A 90 13.64 -12.52 -3.70
N LYS A 91 14.91 -12.85 -3.95
CA LYS A 91 15.40 -13.16 -5.29
C LYS A 91 15.18 -14.63 -5.64
N GLU A 92 15.14 -14.93 -6.91
CA GLU A 92 15.24 -16.29 -7.42
C GLU A 92 16.45 -17.04 -6.79
N LYS A 93 16.26 -18.29 -6.36
CA LYS A 93 17.27 -19.10 -5.67
C LYS A 93 17.87 -18.37 -4.46
N PRO A 94 17.04 -18.15 -3.42
CA PRO A 94 17.39 -17.22 -2.36
C PRO A 94 18.37 -17.77 -1.32
N GLU A 95 18.59 -19.07 -1.25
CA GLU A 95 19.40 -19.68 -0.19
C GLU A 95 20.89 -19.44 -0.42
N LEU A 96 21.57 -18.83 0.56
CA LEU A 96 23.01 -18.56 0.58
C LEU A 96 23.63 -19.16 1.84
N THR A 97 24.47 -20.17 1.69
CA THR A 97 25.21 -20.75 2.82
C THR A 97 26.43 -19.90 3.17
N VAL A 98 26.69 -19.75 4.47
CA VAL A 98 27.81 -18.99 5.04
C VAL A 98 28.58 -19.90 5.99
N GLU A 99 29.89 -20.07 5.75
CA GLU A 99 30.84 -20.85 6.57
C GLU A 99 30.34 -22.28 6.85
N ASP A 100 29.55 -22.87 5.95
CA ASP A 100 28.91 -24.18 6.09
C ASP A 100 28.03 -24.34 7.36
N HIS A 101 27.66 -23.21 8.01
CA HIS A 101 26.87 -23.18 9.23
C HIS A 101 25.52 -22.47 9.07
N TYR A 102 25.53 -21.28 8.47
CA TYR A 102 24.35 -20.45 8.39
C TYR A 102 23.77 -20.43 6.98
N MET A 103 22.46 -20.34 6.89
CA MET A 103 21.75 -20.04 5.65
C MET A 103 21.12 -18.66 5.77
N ARG A 104 21.39 -17.81 4.77
CA ARG A 104 20.77 -16.50 4.62
C ARG A 104 19.88 -16.49 3.38
N LEU A 105 18.89 -15.60 3.35
CA LEU A 105 18.10 -15.33 2.15
C LEU A 105 18.73 -14.20 1.34
N ASN A 106 18.89 -14.42 0.05
CA ASN A 106 19.30 -13.40 -0.92
C ASN A 106 18.11 -12.53 -1.28
N THR A 107 18.18 -11.26 -0.91
CA THR A 107 17.10 -10.29 -1.09
C THR A 107 17.62 -9.04 -1.79
N GLU A 108 16.70 -8.23 -2.30
CA GLU A 108 16.99 -6.90 -2.82
C GLU A 108 15.97 -5.88 -2.31
N LYS A 109 16.37 -4.61 -2.30
CA LYS A 109 15.45 -3.54 -1.92
C LYS A 109 14.33 -3.38 -2.94
N TYR A 110 13.13 -3.23 -2.42
CA TYR A 110 11.97 -2.74 -3.14
C TYR A 110 11.58 -1.39 -2.54
N GLY A 111 11.77 -0.31 -3.29
CA GLY A 111 11.56 1.05 -2.81
C GLY A 111 12.68 1.64 -1.93
N GLY A 112 12.40 2.78 -1.33
CA GLY A 112 13.33 3.63 -0.59
C GLY A 112 13.22 3.52 0.93
N MET A 113 13.50 2.35 1.53
CA MET A 113 13.32 2.10 2.97
C MET A 113 14.45 2.64 3.86
N ILE A 114 14.15 2.87 5.13
CA ILE A 114 15.12 3.13 6.20
C ILE A 114 15.69 1.78 6.68
N LEU A 115 16.85 1.38 6.14
CA LEU A 115 17.43 0.04 6.31
C LEU A 115 17.59 -0.38 7.78
N SER A 116 18.10 0.51 8.64
CA SER A 116 18.35 0.20 10.07
C SER A 116 17.11 -0.26 10.84
N THR A 117 15.93 0.13 10.40
CA THR A 117 14.68 -0.20 11.09
C THR A 117 14.22 -1.64 10.84
N TRP A 118 14.83 -2.33 9.88
CA TRP A 118 14.55 -3.73 9.55
C TRP A 118 15.37 -4.72 10.36
N MET A 119 16.40 -4.24 11.07
CA MET A 119 17.30 -5.09 11.86
C MET A 119 16.71 -5.47 13.22
N ASP A 120 17.20 -6.60 13.76
CA ASP A 120 16.94 -7.12 15.12
C ASP A 120 15.45 -7.32 15.45
N ARG A 121 14.63 -7.63 14.46
CA ARG A 121 13.21 -7.90 14.63
C ARG A 121 12.77 -9.16 13.90
N PRO A 122 11.72 -9.84 14.37
CA PRO A 122 11.14 -10.97 13.65
C PRO A 122 10.58 -10.54 12.30
N LEU A 123 11.00 -11.24 11.25
CA LEU A 123 10.50 -11.07 9.88
C LEU A 123 9.88 -12.38 9.40
N SER A 124 8.96 -12.27 8.47
CA SER A 124 8.39 -13.39 7.74
C SER A 124 8.36 -13.10 6.24
N VAL A 125 7.88 -14.05 5.46
CA VAL A 125 7.76 -13.99 4.01
C VAL A 125 6.30 -14.17 3.61
N ALA A 126 5.82 -13.28 2.74
CA ALA A 126 4.52 -13.36 2.11
C ALA A 126 4.61 -12.90 0.64
N GLY A 127 3.58 -13.21 -0.14
CA GLY A 127 3.52 -12.84 -1.54
C GLY A 127 2.55 -13.69 -2.33
N ARG A 128 2.96 -14.05 -3.55
CA ARG A 128 2.22 -15.00 -4.40
C ARG A 128 3.15 -15.99 -5.06
N LEU A 129 2.58 -17.15 -5.40
CA LEU A 129 3.19 -18.19 -6.19
C LEU A 129 2.48 -18.32 -7.53
N ALA A 130 3.22 -18.46 -8.61
CA ALA A 130 2.71 -18.83 -9.91
C ALA A 130 2.76 -20.35 -10.04
N VAL A 131 1.60 -21.00 -9.98
CA VAL A 131 1.51 -22.46 -9.95
C VAL A 131 0.88 -23.01 -11.22
N ARG A 132 1.32 -24.21 -11.63
CA ARG A 132 0.74 -24.95 -12.75
C ARG A 132 -0.63 -25.50 -12.35
N GLY A 133 -1.69 -24.99 -12.96
CA GLY A 133 -3.05 -25.48 -12.80
C GLY A 133 -3.53 -26.28 -14.02
N THR A 134 -4.75 -26.77 -13.98
CA THR A 134 -5.40 -27.48 -15.09
C THR A 134 -5.63 -26.60 -16.32
N ASP A 135 -5.91 -25.33 -16.09
CA ASP A 135 -6.28 -24.36 -17.13
C ASP A 135 -5.17 -23.30 -17.36
N GLY A 136 -3.91 -23.65 -17.07
CA GLY A 136 -2.74 -22.78 -17.22
C GLY A 136 -2.14 -22.36 -15.90
N ILE A 137 -1.36 -21.27 -15.92
CA ILE A 137 -0.70 -20.74 -14.72
C ILE A 137 -1.72 -19.99 -13.86
N GLN A 138 -1.75 -20.31 -12.59
CA GLN A 138 -2.63 -19.70 -11.59
C GLN A 138 -1.81 -19.01 -10.51
N SER A 139 -2.29 -17.86 -10.06
CA SER A 139 -1.76 -17.15 -8.88
C SER A 139 -2.30 -17.77 -7.60
N ARG A 140 -1.44 -17.96 -6.59
CA ARG A 140 -1.79 -18.41 -5.24
C ARG A 140 -1.12 -17.50 -4.22
N LEU A 141 -1.91 -16.89 -3.36
CA LEU A 141 -1.38 -16.14 -2.24
C LEU A 141 -0.65 -17.06 -1.27
N VAL A 142 0.40 -16.55 -0.67
CA VAL A 142 1.15 -17.21 0.38
C VAL A 142 1.52 -16.23 1.49
N ASN A 143 1.33 -16.66 2.72
CA ASN A 143 1.85 -16.02 3.92
C ASN A 143 2.36 -17.11 4.85
N ILE A 144 3.67 -17.15 5.10
CA ILE A 144 4.27 -18.17 5.99
C ILE A 144 3.86 -17.92 7.45
N ASP A 145 3.56 -16.69 7.80
CA ASP A 145 2.93 -16.25 9.06
C ASP A 145 3.54 -16.81 10.35
N ARG A 146 4.86 -16.88 10.41
CA ARG A 146 5.63 -17.20 11.62
C ARG A 146 6.90 -16.37 11.66
N ASP A 147 7.55 -16.28 12.83
CA ASP A 147 8.87 -15.67 12.97
C ASP A 147 9.88 -16.55 12.23
N LEU A 148 10.25 -16.13 11.01
CA LEU A 148 10.98 -16.97 10.06
C LEU A 148 12.45 -16.62 9.98
N CYS A 149 12.78 -15.32 10.00
CA CYS A 149 14.13 -14.84 9.83
C CYS A 149 14.37 -13.50 10.55
N VAL A 150 15.63 -13.11 10.65
CA VAL A 150 16.06 -11.85 11.27
C VAL A 150 17.27 -11.30 10.52
N ILE A 151 17.36 -9.98 10.41
CA ILE A 151 18.58 -9.29 9.95
C ILE A 151 19.35 -8.85 11.21
N PRO A 152 20.42 -9.55 11.62
CA PRO A 152 21.11 -9.23 12.86
C PRO A 152 22.07 -8.06 12.68
N ASN A 153 22.08 -7.13 13.64
CA ASN A 153 23.13 -6.11 13.72
C ASN A 153 24.50 -6.73 14.10
N VAL A 154 25.55 -6.07 13.65
CA VAL A 154 26.90 -6.35 14.18
C VAL A 154 26.99 -5.83 15.60
N ALA A 155 27.49 -6.66 16.53
CA ALA A 155 27.61 -6.27 17.94
C ALA A 155 28.46 -5.00 18.11
N ILE A 156 28.08 -4.13 19.05
CA ILE A 156 28.76 -2.86 19.32
C ILE A 156 30.27 -3.05 19.60
N HIS A 157 30.67 -4.20 20.17
CA HIS A 157 32.07 -4.52 20.43
C HIS A 157 32.89 -4.77 19.16
N MET A 158 32.21 -5.18 18.06
CA MET A 158 32.85 -5.44 16.76
C MET A 158 32.75 -4.21 15.84
N ASN A 159 31.82 -3.28 16.12
CA ASN A 159 31.72 -2.00 15.39
C ASN A 159 31.38 -0.85 16.37
N ARG A 160 32.39 -0.24 16.96
CA ARG A 160 32.26 0.83 17.95
C ARG A 160 31.77 2.15 17.38
N GLU A 161 31.79 2.31 16.06
CA GLU A 161 31.31 3.50 15.36
C GLU A 161 29.79 3.44 15.04
N MET A 162 29.11 2.32 15.37
CA MET A 162 27.71 2.06 15.04
C MET A 162 26.78 3.24 15.34
N ASN A 163 26.95 3.90 16.49
CA ASN A 163 26.12 5.02 16.91
C ASN A 163 26.54 6.38 16.31
N LYS A 164 27.56 6.42 15.47
CA LYS A 164 28.01 7.65 14.78
C LYS A 164 27.43 7.77 13.36
N GLY A 165 26.70 6.78 12.92
CA GLY A 165 26.12 6.65 11.59
C GLY A 165 26.78 5.51 10.80
N VAL A 166 25.96 4.67 10.18
CA VAL A 166 26.38 3.54 9.35
C VAL A 166 25.70 3.63 8.00
N GLU A 167 26.47 3.55 6.93
CA GLU A 167 25.97 3.33 5.59
C GLU A 167 25.83 1.82 5.37
N TYR A 168 24.60 1.31 5.41
CA TYR A 168 24.34 -0.11 5.22
C TYR A 168 24.39 -0.49 3.74
N ASN A 169 25.12 -1.56 3.43
CA ASN A 169 25.13 -2.18 2.11
C ASN A 169 24.05 -3.28 2.06
N PRO A 170 23.02 -3.15 1.20
CA PRO A 170 21.92 -4.13 1.15
C PRO A 170 22.36 -5.57 0.84
N GLN A 171 23.42 -5.76 0.05
CA GLN A 171 23.93 -7.09 -0.30
C GLN A 171 24.83 -7.71 0.77
N VAL A 172 25.38 -6.90 1.66
CA VAL A 172 26.33 -7.37 2.69
C VAL A 172 25.69 -7.41 4.07
N ASP A 173 25.02 -6.31 4.46
CA ASP A 173 24.56 -6.09 5.82
C ASP A 173 23.10 -6.49 6.04
N MET A 174 22.29 -6.59 4.97
CA MET A 174 20.83 -6.68 5.09
C MET A 174 20.26 -8.04 4.66
N LEU A 175 21.09 -9.07 4.46
CA LEU A 175 20.61 -10.41 4.12
C LEU A 175 20.12 -11.15 5.39
N PRO A 176 18.84 -11.58 5.44
CA PRO A 176 18.28 -12.19 6.64
C PRO A 176 18.88 -13.56 6.95
N LEU A 177 19.22 -13.79 8.21
CA LEU A 177 19.52 -15.12 8.74
C LEU A 177 18.23 -15.95 8.75
N PHE A 178 18.25 -17.09 8.07
CA PHE A 178 17.07 -17.93 7.81
C PHE A 178 17.15 -19.28 8.50
N ALA A 179 18.32 -19.95 8.48
CA ALA A 179 18.50 -21.25 9.08
C ALA A 179 19.92 -21.51 9.55
N ASP A 180 20.09 -22.49 10.45
CA ASP A 180 21.34 -23.12 10.80
C ASP A 180 21.42 -24.47 10.08
N VAL A 181 22.37 -24.63 9.15
CA VAL A 181 22.54 -25.86 8.37
C VAL A 181 23.12 -27.02 9.18
N ALA A 182 23.76 -26.73 10.32
CA ALA A 182 24.32 -27.71 11.22
C ALA A 182 23.32 -28.13 12.34
N PHE A 183 22.15 -27.47 12.44
CA PHE A 183 21.17 -27.76 13.49
C PHE A 183 20.59 -29.15 13.32
N ASP A 184 20.75 -29.97 14.37
CA ASP A 184 20.21 -31.33 14.44
C ASP A 184 18.86 -31.31 15.17
N THR A 185 17.79 -31.54 14.43
CA THR A 185 16.41 -31.56 14.96
C THR A 185 16.19 -32.75 15.90
N ASP A 186 16.83 -33.86 15.67
CA ASP A 186 16.69 -35.07 16.52
C ASP A 186 17.36 -34.86 17.89
N ALA A 187 18.55 -34.24 17.91
CA ALA A 187 19.24 -33.89 19.16
C ALA A 187 18.47 -32.84 19.98
N ALA A 188 17.71 -31.97 19.34
CA ALA A 188 16.90 -30.94 19.98
C ALA A 188 15.54 -31.46 20.49
N GLY A 189 15.17 -32.69 20.20
CA GLY A 189 13.88 -33.30 20.58
C GLY A 189 12.67 -32.64 19.88
N THR A 190 12.88 -32.00 18.75
CA THR A 190 11.85 -31.30 17.98
C THR A 190 11.34 -32.08 16.77
N ALA A 191 11.93 -33.26 16.48
CA ALA A 191 11.55 -34.09 15.34
C ALA A 191 10.37 -35.01 15.66
N GLU A 192 9.31 -34.96 14.88
CA GLU A 192 8.45 -36.09 14.64
C GLU A 192 9.20 -37.04 13.68
N THR A 193 9.41 -38.27 14.09
CA THR A 193 10.24 -39.26 13.44
C THR A 193 9.93 -39.46 11.95
N ALA A 194 10.84 -39.00 11.09
CA ALA A 194 10.92 -39.46 9.70
C ALA A 194 12.29 -40.14 9.47
N ASP A 195 12.27 -41.34 8.93
CA ASP A 195 13.47 -42.11 8.58
C ASP A 195 14.27 -41.42 7.47
N GLY A 196 15.46 -40.91 7.77
CA GLY A 196 16.46 -40.44 6.81
C GLY A 196 17.02 -39.03 7.12
N PRO A 197 18.13 -38.60 6.49
CA PRO A 197 18.64 -37.27 6.62
C PRO A 197 17.61 -36.28 6.06
N GLN A 198 16.98 -35.47 6.94
CA GLN A 198 16.05 -34.46 6.50
C GLN A 198 16.80 -33.36 5.73
N GLU A 199 16.42 -33.16 4.48
CA GLU A 199 16.85 -31.95 3.77
C GLU A 199 16.38 -30.73 4.53
N LYS A 200 17.28 -29.73 4.74
CA LYS A 200 16.91 -28.47 5.36
C LYS A 200 15.78 -27.83 4.55
N PRO A 201 14.77 -27.26 5.22
CA PRO A 201 13.62 -26.70 4.51
C PRO A 201 14.09 -25.53 3.63
N ALA A 202 13.92 -25.65 2.32
CA ALA A 202 14.05 -24.54 1.40
C ALA A 202 12.89 -23.57 1.59
N LEU A 203 13.10 -22.29 1.34
CA LEU A 203 12.05 -21.27 1.47
C LEU A 203 10.82 -21.61 0.61
N LEU A 204 11.07 -22.08 -0.61
CA LEU A 204 9.98 -22.47 -1.53
C LEU A 204 9.16 -23.65 -1.00
N GLY A 205 9.79 -24.61 -0.30
CA GLY A 205 9.09 -25.71 0.37
C GLY A 205 8.16 -25.23 1.47
N LEU A 206 8.63 -24.25 2.30
CA LEU A 206 7.80 -23.63 3.32
C LEU A 206 6.64 -22.79 2.72
N ALA A 207 6.90 -22.12 1.60
CA ALA A 207 5.87 -21.38 0.88
C ALA A 207 4.81 -22.33 0.27
N ALA A 208 5.23 -23.46 -0.27
CA ALA A 208 4.35 -24.51 -0.78
C ALA A 208 3.44 -25.08 0.33
N GLU A 209 4.03 -25.42 1.48
CA GLU A 209 3.30 -25.88 2.66
C GLU A 209 2.26 -24.86 3.13
N ALA A 210 2.68 -23.59 3.32
CA ALA A 210 1.83 -22.51 3.81
C ALA A 210 0.66 -22.18 2.85
N SER A 211 0.84 -22.39 1.56
CA SER A 211 -0.20 -22.15 0.54
C SER A 211 -1.01 -23.39 0.16
N GLY A 212 -0.62 -24.57 0.66
CA GLY A 212 -1.28 -25.84 0.36
C GLY A 212 -1.11 -26.28 -1.10
N VAL A 213 0.00 -25.90 -1.76
CA VAL A 213 0.31 -26.28 -3.14
C VAL A 213 1.47 -27.29 -3.18
N ASP A 214 1.53 -28.06 -4.26
CA ASP A 214 2.67 -28.92 -4.53
C ASP A 214 3.89 -28.07 -4.95
N ALA A 215 5.02 -28.25 -4.29
CA ALA A 215 6.25 -27.53 -4.61
C ALA A 215 6.70 -27.74 -6.07
N GLU A 216 6.49 -28.92 -6.65
CA GLU A 216 6.81 -29.20 -8.06
C GLU A 216 5.89 -28.45 -9.05
N ALA A 217 4.73 -28.00 -8.60
CA ALA A 217 3.82 -27.21 -9.42
C ALA A 217 4.18 -25.72 -9.47
N ILE A 218 5.06 -25.23 -8.58
CA ILE A 218 5.49 -23.84 -8.52
C ILE A 218 6.45 -23.57 -9.68
N LEU A 219 6.15 -22.54 -10.47
CA LEU A 219 6.93 -22.12 -11.65
C LEU A 219 7.54 -20.73 -11.51
N GLY A 220 7.15 -19.99 -10.48
CA GLY A 220 7.66 -18.65 -10.18
C GLY A 220 7.05 -18.09 -8.91
N GLU A 221 7.68 -17.09 -8.36
CA GLU A 221 7.25 -16.45 -7.12
C GLU A 221 7.50 -14.94 -7.13
N ASP A 222 6.61 -14.21 -6.45
CA ASP A 222 6.82 -12.83 -6.01
C ASP A 222 6.71 -12.82 -4.49
N LEU A 223 7.84 -13.00 -3.82
CA LEU A 223 7.93 -13.11 -2.36
C LEU A 223 8.64 -11.89 -1.76
N PHE A 224 8.12 -11.42 -0.63
CA PHE A 224 8.60 -10.23 0.07
C PHE A 224 8.76 -10.50 1.56
N LEU A 225 9.79 -9.91 2.18
CA LEU A 225 9.90 -9.86 3.62
C LEU A 225 8.90 -8.84 4.19
N TYR A 226 8.31 -9.17 5.31
CA TYR A 226 7.53 -8.21 6.09
C TYR A 226 7.82 -8.35 7.58
N THR A 227 7.67 -7.25 8.33
CA THR A 227 7.80 -7.29 9.79
C THR A 227 6.57 -7.92 10.43
N ARG A 228 6.80 -8.80 11.40
CA ARG A 228 5.75 -9.47 12.20
C ARG A 228 5.15 -8.56 13.28
N GLN A 229 5.59 -7.31 13.36
CA GLN A 229 5.07 -6.39 14.37
C GLN A 229 3.61 -6.05 14.06
N GLU A 230 2.72 -6.38 14.98
CA GLU A 230 1.31 -6.02 14.93
C GLU A 230 1.10 -4.52 15.07
N GLY A 231 0.07 -4.02 14.38
CA GLY A 231 -0.39 -2.65 14.56
C GLY A 231 -1.03 -2.44 15.94
N ARG A 232 -0.74 -1.31 16.59
CA ARG A 232 -1.24 -1.02 17.95
C ARG A 232 -1.45 0.46 18.21
N PHE A 233 -2.29 0.75 19.20
CA PHE A 233 -2.39 2.10 19.75
C PHE A 233 -1.17 2.41 20.61
N LEU A 234 -0.71 3.66 20.57
CA LEU A 234 0.46 4.17 21.26
C LEU A 234 0.16 5.54 21.87
N GLY A 235 0.88 5.90 22.91
CA GLY A 235 0.75 7.18 23.61
C GLY A 235 0.11 7.03 24.99
N ALA A 236 0.07 8.12 25.75
CA ALA A 236 -0.43 8.12 27.13
C ALA A 236 -1.93 7.80 27.20
N GLU A 237 -2.69 8.19 26.17
CA GLU A 237 -4.13 7.97 26.07
C GLU A 237 -4.51 7.20 24.79
N GLY A 238 -3.53 6.62 24.06
CA GLY A 238 -3.75 5.91 22.80
C GLY A 238 -4.01 6.84 21.61
N GLU A 239 -3.44 8.05 21.65
CA GLU A 239 -3.63 9.11 20.66
C GLU A 239 -2.89 8.89 19.34
N PHE A 240 -2.02 7.88 19.28
CA PHE A 240 -1.27 7.50 18.09
C PHE A 240 -1.53 6.04 17.70
N VAL A 241 -1.20 5.70 16.47
CA VAL A 241 -1.11 4.33 15.97
C VAL A 241 0.32 4.06 15.52
N LEU A 242 0.78 2.85 15.79
CA LEU A 242 2.08 2.33 15.36
C LEU A 242 1.82 1.08 14.53
N ALA A 243 2.17 1.08 13.26
CA ALA A 243 1.98 -0.07 12.37
C ALA A 243 2.99 -0.07 11.23
N PRO A 244 3.30 -1.23 10.63
CA PRO A 244 4.00 -1.27 9.36
C PRO A 244 3.07 -0.83 8.23
N ARG A 245 3.63 -0.37 7.12
CA ARG A 245 2.88 -0.10 5.85
C ARG A 245 1.72 0.89 6.01
N LEU A 246 1.82 1.86 6.94
CA LEU A 246 0.86 2.97 7.00
C LEU A 246 0.88 3.74 5.69
N ASP A 247 2.06 3.93 5.13
CA ASP A 247 2.30 4.36 3.76
C ASP A 247 2.23 3.14 2.82
N ASP A 248 1.17 2.99 2.00
CA ASP A 248 0.01 3.87 1.92
C ASP A 248 -1.30 3.10 2.21
N LEU A 249 -1.19 1.94 2.93
CA LEU A 249 -2.37 1.14 3.27
C LEU A 249 -3.36 1.89 4.17
N GLN A 250 -2.92 2.95 4.86
CA GLN A 250 -3.82 3.84 5.60
C GLN A 250 -4.75 4.60 4.67
N SER A 251 -4.22 5.20 3.58
CA SER A 251 -5.05 5.87 2.57
C SER A 251 -5.86 4.86 1.76
N ALA A 252 -5.27 3.74 1.35
CA ALA A 252 -5.99 2.68 0.61
C ALA A 252 -7.20 2.15 1.39
N PHE A 253 -7.06 1.93 2.70
CA PHE A 253 -8.17 1.56 3.58
C PHE A 253 -9.21 2.68 3.69
N ALA A 254 -8.78 3.92 3.95
CA ALA A 254 -9.68 5.06 4.12
C ALA A 254 -10.51 5.32 2.84
N LEU A 255 -9.86 5.26 1.67
CA LEU A 255 -10.53 5.34 0.37
C LEU A 255 -11.57 4.23 0.22
N THR A 256 -11.17 2.98 0.39
CA THR A 256 -12.05 1.82 0.20
C THR A 256 -13.25 1.88 1.14
N LYS A 257 -13.03 2.20 2.42
CA LYS A 257 -14.11 2.35 3.41
C LYS A 257 -15.08 3.47 3.04
N ALA A 258 -14.56 4.66 2.76
CA ALA A 258 -15.41 5.80 2.37
C ALA A 258 -16.19 5.51 1.08
N PHE A 259 -15.54 4.88 0.10
CA PHE A 259 -16.14 4.54 -1.18
C PHE A 259 -17.29 3.54 -1.04
N THR A 260 -17.11 2.46 -0.27
CA THR A 260 -18.13 1.43 -0.04
C THR A 260 -19.33 1.96 0.75
N GLU A 261 -19.12 2.97 1.59
CA GLU A 261 -20.15 3.64 2.39
C GLU A 261 -20.82 4.83 1.67
N SER A 262 -20.36 5.19 0.46
CA SER A 262 -20.89 6.31 -0.32
C SER A 262 -21.88 5.84 -1.38
N THR A 263 -22.74 6.78 -1.81
CA THR A 263 -23.64 6.56 -2.95
C THR A 263 -23.47 7.69 -3.95
N PRO A 264 -23.16 7.40 -5.24
CA PRO A 264 -22.94 8.42 -6.24
C PRO A 264 -24.25 9.18 -6.55
N ALA A 265 -24.19 10.51 -6.61
CA ALA A 265 -25.33 11.35 -6.95
C ALA A 265 -25.32 11.75 -8.45
N GLU A 266 -24.31 12.50 -8.89
CA GLU A 266 -24.23 13.04 -10.26
C GLU A 266 -22.94 12.61 -11.00
N TYR A 267 -21.93 12.11 -10.28
CA TYR A 267 -20.67 11.65 -10.85
C TYR A 267 -20.55 10.13 -10.75
N ILE A 268 -19.81 9.54 -11.66
CA ILE A 268 -19.36 8.15 -11.50
C ILE A 268 -18.22 8.17 -10.47
N ASN A 269 -18.46 7.57 -9.31
CA ASN A 269 -17.45 7.47 -8.27
C ASN A 269 -16.43 6.40 -8.64
N ILE A 270 -15.13 6.70 -8.45
CA ILE A 270 -14.02 5.79 -8.73
C ILE A 270 -13.04 5.78 -7.54
N CYS A 271 -12.73 4.58 -7.09
CA CYS A 271 -11.67 4.30 -6.13
C CYS A 271 -10.59 3.46 -6.82
N ALA A 272 -9.38 3.99 -6.94
CA ALA A 272 -8.24 3.31 -7.56
C ALA A 272 -7.15 3.07 -6.52
N VAL A 273 -6.61 1.85 -6.47
CA VAL A 273 -5.44 1.53 -5.66
C VAL A 273 -4.42 0.88 -6.59
N PHE A 274 -3.30 1.57 -6.83
CA PHE A 274 -2.26 1.15 -7.76
C PHE A 274 -1.14 0.41 -7.03
N ASP A 275 -0.32 -0.30 -7.80
CA ASP A 275 0.89 -0.97 -7.32
C ASP A 275 2.14 -0.24 -7.86
N ASN A 276 3.30 -0.56 -7.28
CA ASN A 276 4.62 -0.09 -7.71
C ASN A 276 4.85 1.43 -7.60
N GLU A 277 4.11 2.14 -6.75
CA GLU A 277 4.38 3.55 -6.49
C GLU A 277 5.82 3.75 -6.00
N GLU A 278 6.24 2.94 -5.04
CA GLU A 278 7.53 2.97 -4.35
C GLU A 278 8.75 2.71 -5.24
N VAL A 279 8.50 2.27 -6.48
CA VAL A 279 9.52 2.02 -7.49
C VAL A 279 9.27 2.79 -8.79
N GLY A 280 8.40 3.82 -8.74
CA GLY A 280 8.19 4.79 -9.81
C GLY A 280 7.02 4.52 -10.75
N SER A 281 6.06 3.67 -10.39
CA SER A 281 4.78 3.44 -11.09
C SER A 281 4.87 2.94 -12.54
N GLY A 282 6.06 2.69 -13.09
CA GLY A 282 6.33 2.40 -14.51
C GLY A 282 6.00 0.96 -14.94
N THR A 283 4.94 0.35 -14.41
CA THR A 283 4.50 -1.00 -14.75
C THR A 283 3.07 -0.99 -15.27
N ARG A 284 2.59 -2.10 -15.86
CA ARG A 284 1.21 -2.19 -16.39
C ARG A 284 0.12 -2.02 -15.33
N GLN A 285 0.44 -2.23 -14.05
CA GLN A 285 -0.45 -2.08 -12.90
C GLN A 285 -0.18 -0.82 -12.08
N GLY A 286 0.87 -0.05 -12.39
CA GLY A 286 1.20 1.20 -11.75
C GLY A 286 0.39 2.39 -12.28
N ALA A 287 0.48 3.52 -11.61
CA ALA A 287 -0.21 4.75 -11.99
C ALA A 287 0.27 5.34 -13.32
N ASP A 288 1.51 5.00 -13.77
CA ASP A 288 2.08 5.39 -15.07
C ASP A 288 1.65 4.44 -16.21
N SER A 289 0.61 3.65 -16.00
CA SER A 289 0.01 2.80 -17.04
C SER A 289 -1.27 3.41 -17.61
N THR A 290 -1.82 2.75 -18.62
CA THR A 290 -3.14 3.09 -19.16
C THR A 290 -4.30 2.55 -18.32
N PHE A 291 -4.06 1.90 -17.15
CA PHE A 291 -5.11 1.19 -16.43
C PHE A 291 -6.30 2.08 -16.10
N LEU A 292 -6.06 3.28 -15.56
CA LEU A 292 -7.15 4.21 -15.27
C LEU A 292 -7.86 4.64 -16.56
N ALA A 293 -7.13 5.05 -17.59
CA ALA A 293 -7.68 5.47 -18.86
C ALA A 293 -8.52 4.37 -19.53
N ASP A 294 -8.00 3.13 -19.56
CA ASP A 294 -8.71 1.96 -20.10
C ASP A 294 -10.04 1.71 -19.38
N VAL A 295 -10.06 1.84 -18.05
CA VAL A 295 -11.27 1.66 -17.24
C VAL A 295 -12.27 2.77 -17.53
N LEU A 296 -11.86 4.05 -17.61
CA LEU A 296 -12.73 5.19 -17.92
C LEU A 296 -13.36 5.07 -19.31
N ASP A 297 -12.56 4.68 -20.32
CA ASP A 297 -13.05 4.42 -21.67
C ASP A 297 -14.10 3.30 -21.68
N ARG A 298 -13.82 2.18 -21.01
CA ARG A 298 -14.74 1.04 -20.92
C ARG A 298 -16.04 1.35 -20.15
N ILE A 299 -15.96 2.19 -19.13
CA ILE A 299 -17.17 2.69 -18.43
C ILE A 299 -18.02 3.53 -19.41
N THR A 300 -17.36 4.42 -20.16
CA THR A 300 -18.04 5.30 -21.13
C THR A 300 -18.73 4.48 -22.21
N GLU A 301 -18.02 3.52 -22.83
CA GLU A 301 -18.57 2.61 -23.81
C GLU A 301 -19.70 1.74 -23.26
N GLY A 302 -19.51 1.15 -22.08
CA GLY A 302 -20.50 0.30 -21.40
C GLY A 302 -21.80 1.04 -21.02
N LEU A 303 -21.75 2.37 -20.88
CA LEU A 303 -22.90 3.25 -20.68
C LEU A 303 -23.46 3.82 -22.00
N LEU A 304 -22.98 3.35 -23.15
CA LEU A 304 -23.38 3.79 -24.50
C LEU A 304 -23.17 5.29 -24.73
N ALA A 305 -22.17 5.89 -24.10
CA ALA A 305 -21.77 7.27 -24.33
C ALA A 305 -20.69 7.33 -25.44
N ASP A 306 -20.72 8.40 -26.21
CA ASP A 306 -19.73 8.62 -27.26
C ASP A 306 -18.45 9.29 -26.74
N HIS A 307 -17.39 9.29 -27.54
CA HIS A 307 -16.11 9.89 -27.17
C HIS A 307 -16.22 11.41 -26.88
N SER A 308 -17.13 12.14 -27.55
CA SER A 308 -17.38 13.55 -27.23
C SER A 308 -17.97 13.72 -25.83
N THR A 309 -18.81 12.79 -25.40
CA THR A 309 -19.34 12.74 -24.04
C THR A 309 -18.23 12.40 -23.04
N TYR A 310 -17.36 11.44 -23.33
CA TYR A 310 -16.18 11.13 -22.53
C TYR A 310 -15.32 12.37 -22.27
N LEU A 311 -14.99 13.13 -23.33
CA LEU A 311 -14.17 14.34 -23.20
C LEU A 311 -14.85 15.43 -22.34
N ARG A 312 -16.19 15.55 -22.41
CA ARG A 312 -16.95 16.46 -21.51
C ARG A 312 -16.90 15.97 -20.06
N TRP A 313 -17.05 14.66 -19.83
CA TRP A 313 -16.96 14.08 -18.50
C TRP A 313 -15.58 14.25 -17.90
N ILE A 314 -14.50 14.02 -18.67
CA ILE A 314 -13.12 14.27 -18.24
C ILE A 314 -12.91 15.74 -17.83
N ALA A 315 -13.43 16.69 -18.62
CA ALA A 315 -13.29 18.13 -18.33
C ALA A 315 -14.01 18.57 -17.04
N ASP A 316 -15.08 17.86 -16.66
CA ASP A 316 -15.85 18.13 -15.42
C ASP A 316 -15.45 17.22 -14.24
N SER A 317 -14.43 16.39 -14.43
CA SER A 317 -13.96 15.42 -13.44
C SER A 317 -13.00 16.02 -12.43
N PHE A 318 -12.83 15.30 -11.30
CA PHE A 318 -11.86 15.65 -10.27
C PHE A 318 -11.18 14.41 -9.70
N LEU A 319 -9.86 14.50 -9.45
CA LEU A 319 -9.06 13.44 -8.87
C LEU A 319 -8.45 13.89 -7.54
N ILE A 320 -8.65 13.10 -6.50
CA ILE A 320 -7.91 13.18 -5.24
C ILE A 320 -6.81 12.12 -5.27
N SER A 321 -5.54 12.53 -5.27
CA SER A 321 -4.40 11.65 -5.09
C SER A 321 -4.07 11.61 -3.59
N ALA A 322 -4.28 10.47 -2.96
CA ALA A 322 -4.05 10.27 -1.54
C ALA A 322 -2.81 9.39 -1.33
N ASP A 323 -1.87 9.91 -0.58
CA ASP A 323 -0.60 9.28 -0.24
C ASP A 323 -0.07 9.98 1.02
N ASN A 324 0.39 9.24 2.02
CA ASN A 324 0.69 9.80 3.33
C ASN A 324 1.68 10.99 3.29
N ALA A 325 1.65 11.83 4.31
CA ALA A 325 2.39 13.08 4.37
C ALA A 325 3.33 13.13 5.59
N HIS A 326 4.47 13.80 5.45
CA HIS A 326 5.40 13.98 6.57
C HIS A 326 4.84 14.93 7.61
N ALA A 327 4.66 14.44 8.85
CA ALA A 327 4.37 15.29 10.00
C ALA A 327 5.65 15.97 10.53
N VAL A 328 5.50 17.05 11.29
CA VAL A 328 6.62 17.67 12.01
C VAL A 328 7.23 16.68 12.97
N HIS A 329 8.53 16.40 12.79
CA HIS A 329 9.26 15.46 13.62
C HIS A 329 9.54 16.07 15.02
N PRO A 330 9.19 15.41 16.13
CA PRO A 330 9.29 16.00 17.47
C PRO A 330 10.72 16.37 17.87
N ASN A 331 11.73 15.61 17.44
CA ASN A 331 13.14 15.86 17.72
C ASN A 331 13.84 16.69 16.65
N HIS A 332 13.21 16.89 15.47
CA HIS A 332 13.78 17.60 14.33
C HIS A 332 12.76 18.53 13.66
N PRO A 333 12.14 19.47 14.43
CA PRO A 333 11.12 20.36 13.88
C PRO A 333 11.68 21.30 12.80
N GLU A 334 12.99 21.48 12.73
CA GLU A 334 13.69 22.27 11.71
C GLU A 334 13.70 21.60 10.32
N LYS A 335 13.34 20.31 10.22
CA LYS A 335 13.22 19.60 8.94
C LYS A 335 11.94 19.95 8.18
N ALA A 336 10.93 20.46 8.87
CA ALA A 336 9.69 20.92 8.25
C ALA A 336 9.81 22.38 7.75
N ASP A 337 8.97 22.72 6.77
CA ASP A 337 8.77 24.13 6.34
C ASP A 337 8.36 25.01 7.54
N PRO A 338 8.76 26.29 7.61
CA PRO A 338 8.47 27.14 8.77
C PRO A 338 6.97 27.43 8.98
N THR A 339 6.11 27.34 7.96
CA THR A 339 4.70 27.73 8.03
C THR A 339 3.72 26.64 7.59
N ASN A 340 4.12 25.72 6.70
CA ASN A 340 3.31 24.62 6.22
C ASN A 340 3.69 23.32 6.95
N ARG A 341 3.16 23.18 8.17
CA ARG A 341 3.65 22.25 9.20
C ARG A 341 2.53 21.33 9.70
N PRO A 342 2.33 20.16 9.08
CA PRO A 342 1.30 19.25 9.54
C PRO A 342 1.71 18.51 10.82
N TYR A 343 0.72 18.20 11.65
CA TYR A 343 0.85 17.46 12.89
C TYR A 343 -0.08 16.25 12.91
N LEU A 344 0.30 15.19 13.62
CA LEU A 344 -0.54 14.02 13.86
C LEU A 344 -1.88 14.43 14.51
N ASN A 345 -2.97 13.75 14.15
CA ASN A 345 -4.33 14.07 14.59
C ASN A 345 -4.86 15.43 14.12
N GLY A 346 -4.19 16.07 13.17
CA GLY A 346 -4.57 17.36 12.60
C GLY A 346 -5.45 17.27 11.35
N GLY A 347 -5.82 16.07 10.93
CA GLY A 347 -6.68 15.83 9.77
C GLY A 347 -5.93 15.83 8.45
N ILE A 348 -6.67 16.14 7.38
CA ILE A 348 -6.19 16.05 6.00
C ILE A 348 -5.04 17.00 5.74
N VAL A 349 -3.96 16.53 5.15
CA VAL A 349 -2.83 17.35 4.71
C VAL A 349 -2.94 17.60 3.21
N ILE A 350 -3.14 18.85 2.80
CA ILE A 350 -3.13 19.27 1.39
C ILE A 350 -1.70 19.60 1.02
N LYS A 351 -1.14 18.87 0.04
CA LYS A 351 0.27 18.96 -0.35
C LYS A 351 0.47 19.94 -1.50
N PHE A 352 1.45 20.84 -1.39
CA PHE A 352 1.83 21.80 -2.43
C PHE A 352 3.29 21.64 -2.83
N HIS A 353 3.59 21.80 -4.13
CA HIS A 353 4.95 21.74 -4.64
C HIS A 353 5.16 22.72 -5.81
N GLY A 354 6.12 23.62 -5.70
CA GLY A 354 6.40 24.62 -6.72
C GLY A 354 6.85 24.05 -8.09
N SER A 355 7.44 22.84 -8.11
CA SER A 355 7.82 22.15 -9.34
C SER A 355 6.75 21.15 -9.84
N GLN A 356 5.52 21.26 -9.34
CA GLN A 356 4.37 20.43 -9.73
C GLN A 356 4.61 18.90 -9.58
N LYS A 357 5.42 18.48 -8.60
CA LYS A 357 5.49 17.08 -8.20
C LYS A 357 4.25 16.63 -7.44
N TYR A 358 3.51 17.58 -6.88
CA TYR A 358 2.11 17.50 -6.47
C TYR A 358 1.31 18.34 -7.43
N THR A 359 0.16 17.86 -7.89
CA THR A 359 -0.69 18.51 -8.89
C THR A 359 -1.54 19.64 -8.33
N THR A 360 -1.56 19.77 -7.00
CA THR A 360 -2.37 20.75 -6.29
C THR A 360 -2.12 22.18 -6.77
N ASP A 361 -3.19 22.85 -7.15
CA ASP A 361 -3.24 24.28 -7.42
C ASP A 361 -4.22 25.01 -6.48
N GLY A 362 -4.37 26.31 -6.63
CA GLY A 362 -5.24 27.11 -5.78
C GLY A 362 -6.73 26.72 -5.86
N ILE A 363 -7.19 26.26 -7.02
CA ILE A 363 -8.60 25.88 -7.24
C ILE A 363 -8.85 24.48 -6.68
N SER A 364 -7.99 23.51 -6.98
CA SER A 364 -8.14 22.15 -6.48
C SER A 364 -7.99 22.08 -4.96
N ALA A 365 -7.06 22.87 -4.39
CA ALA A 365 -6.95 23.04 -2.94
C ALA A 365 -8.21 23.64 -2.31
N ALA A 366 -8.83 24.64 -2.96
CA ALA A 366 -10.06 25.25 -2.47
C ALA A 366 -11.22 24.26 -2.46
N LYS A 367 -11.36 23.41 -3.50
CA LYS A 367 -12.34 22.31 -3.53
C LYS A 367 -12.13 21.35 -2.37
N MET A 368 -10.89 20.89 -2.14
CA MET A 368 -10.60 19.96 -1.05
C MET A 368 -10.91 20.57 0.33
N LYS A 369 -10.60 21.86 0.52
CA LYS A 369 -10.96 22.58 1.75
C LYS A 369 -12.48 22.65 1.96
N ASP A 370 -13.24 22.91 0.90
CA ASP A 370 -14.70 22.93 0.94
C ASP A 370 -15.28 21.57 1.36
N TYR A 371 -14.76 20.44 0.80
CA TYR A 371 -15.15 19.11 1.23
C TYR A 371 -14.83 18.86 2.71
N CYS A 372 -13.65 19.28 3.19
CA CYS A 372 -13.28 19.15 4.60
C CYS A 372 -14.23 20.00 5.50
N GLU A 373 -14.55 21.22 5.11
CA GLU A 373 -15.44 22.11 5.88
C GLU A 373 -16.86 21.56 5.95
N ARG A 374 -17.42 21.06 4.84
CA ARG A 374 -18.74 20.42 4.80
C ARG A 374 -18.76 19.13 5.67
N ALA A 375 -17.70 18.33 5.61
CA ALA A 375 -17.52 17.14 6.44
C ALA A 375 -17.20 17.44 7.91
N LYS A 376 -16.90 18.70 8.27
CA LYS A 376 -16.42 19.15 9.59
C LYS A 376 -15.12 18.42 9.99
N VAL A 377 -14.23 18.29 9.05
CA VAL A 377 -12.91 17.66 9.19
C VAL A 377 -11.84 18.74 9.20
N PRO A 378 -10.88 18.72 10.15
CA PRO A 378 -9.75 19.62 10.11
C PRO A 378 -8.83 19.31 8.92
N TYR A 379 -8.17 20.34 8.41
CA TYR A 379 -7.16 20.20 7.36
C TYR A 379 -5.93 21.06 7.65
N GLN A 380 -4.81 20.64 7.09
CA GLN A 380 -3.50 21.26 7.21
C GLN A 380 -2.88 21.44 5.83
N THR A 381 -1.82 22.22 5.74
CA THR A 381 -1.05 22.37 4.50
C THR A 381 0.36 21.86 4.68
N TYR A 382 0.91 21.27 3.62
CA TYR A 382 2.29 20.82 3.54
C TYR A 382 2.99 21.43 2.32
N ALA A 383 4.21 21.87 2.54
CA ALA A 383 5.19 22.15 1.50
C ALA A 383 6.55 21.66 1.99
N ASN A 384 7.41 21.25 1.06
CA ASN A 384 8.79 20.96 1.41
C ASN A 384 9.53 22.24 1.80
N ARG A 385 10.54 22.12 2.66
CA ARG A 385 11.53 23.19 2.81
C ARG A 385 12.13 23.52 1.44
N SER A 386 12.36 24.79 1.16
CA SER A 386 12.86 25.24 -0.15
C SER A 386 14.23 24.67 -0.54
N ASP A 387 14.98 24.14 0.43
CA ASP A 387 16.28 23.48 0.25
C ASP A 387 16.19 21.94 0.16
N ILE A 388 15.00 21.37 0.16
CA ILE A 388 14.75 19.91 0.08
C ILE A 388 13.96 19.62 -1.19
N ALA A 389 14.43 18.66 -1.99
CA ALA A 389 13.82 18.31 -3.28
C ALA A 389 12.41 17.67 -3.17
N GLY A 390 12.12 17.00 -2.06
CA GLY A 390 10.87 16.26 -1.85
C GLY A 390 10.66 15.07 -2.80
N GLY A 391 9.68 14.23 -2.48
CA GLY A 391 9.19 13.15 -3.32
C GLY A 391 8.17 13.63 -4.37
N SER A 392 7.61 12.70 -5.13
CA SER A 392 6.41 12.87 -5.96
C SER A 392 5.36 11.84 -5.51
N THR A 393 4.15 11.93 -6.06
CA THR A 393 3.02 11.06 -5.73
C THR A 393 2.34 10.57 -6.99
N LEU A 394 1.30 9.73 -6.83
CA LEU A 394 0.48 9.22 -7.91
C LEU A 394 -0.20 10.31 -8.76
N GLY A 395 -0.47 11.49 -8.20
CA GLY A 395 -1.27 12.55 -8.82
C GLY A 395 -0.68 13.03 -10.14
N ASN A 396 0.57 13.49 -10.14
CA ASN A 396 1.21 13.98 -11.34
C ASN A 396 1.48 12.88 -12.39
N ILE A 397 1.62 11.63 -11.96
CA ILE A 397 1.81 10.48 -12.84
C ILE A 397 0.49 10.12 -13.52
N SER A 398 -0.59 9.91 -12.75
CA SER A 398 -1.91 9.56 -13.28
C SER A 398 -2.47 10.63 -14.22
N THR A 399 -2.26 11.92 -13.91
CA THR A 399 -2.74 13.03 -14.75
C THR A 399 -2.01 13.17 -16.09
N ALA A 400 -0.86 12.53 -16.25
CA ALA A 400 -0.19 12.42 -17.54
C ALA A 400 -0.99 11.54 -18.54
N HIS A 401 -1.74 10.57 -18.04
CA HIS A 401 -2.57 9.66 -18.85
C HIS A 401 -4.04 10.05 -18.89
N VAL A 402 -4.56 10.68 -17.82
CA VAL A 402 -5.93 11.17 -17.71
C VAL A 402 -5.90 12.63 -17.25
N SER A 403 -5.99 13.57 -18.18
CA SER A 403 -5.81 15.01 -17.93
C SER A 403 -7.03 15.61 -17.21
N VAL A 404 -7.07 15.51 -15.89
CA VAL A 404 -8.15 16.03 -15.04
C VAL A 404 -7.61 17.01 -13.99
N SER A 405 -8.49 17.87 -13.46
CA SER A 405 -8.17 18.69 -12.28
C SER A 405 -7.93 17.76 -11.07
N SER A 406 -6.85 18.01 -10.32
CA SER A 406 -6.46 17.13 -9.23
C SER A 406 -5.88 17.85 -8.03
N VAL A 407 -5.96 17.20 -6.87
CA VAL A 407 -5.37 17.61 -5.61
C VAL A 407 -4.60 16.46 -4.99
N ASP A 408 -3.40 16.73 -4.48
CA ASP A 408 -2.63 15.78 -3.69
C ASP A 408 -2.88 16.02 -2.20
N ILE A 409 -3.33 14.98 -1.53
CA ILE A 409 -3.56 14.99 -0.09
C ILE A 409 -2.76 13.86 0.58
N GLY A 410 -2.73 13.86 1.91
CA GLY A 410 -2.18 12.74 2.67
C GLY A 410 -2.63 12.77 4.12
N LEU A 411 -2.33 11.70 4.84
CA LEU A 411 -2.47 11.64 6.28
C LEU A 411 -1.11 11.85 6.95
N PRO A 412 -1.02 12.65 8.01
CA PRO A 412 0.26 12.97 8.61
C PRO A 412 0.84 11.76 9.33
N GLN A 413 2.11 11.45 9.06
CA GLN A 413 2.83 10.36 9.72
C GLN A 413 4.28 10.72 10.03
N LEU A 414 4.89 9.95 10.93
CA LEU A 414 6.30 9.97 11.27
C LEU A 414 6.96 8.66 10.83
N ALA A 415 8.25 8.73 10.59
CA ALA A 415 9.07 7.58 10.20
C ALA A 415 8.58 6.87 8.92
N MET A 416 8.06 7.62 7.95
CA MET A 416 7.72 7.11 6.61
C MET A 416 8.85 6.27 6.04
N HIS A 417 8.53 5.12 5.43
CA HIS A 417 9.48 4.13 4.92
C HIS A 417 10.32 3.39 5.99
N SER A 418 9.97 3.51 7.25
CA SER A 418 10.47 2.64 8.31
C SER A 418 9.77 1.27 8.25
N ALA A 419 10.39 0.22 8.77
CA ALA A 419 9.72 -1.07 8.92
C ALA A 419 8.45 -0.99 9.80
N VAL A 420 8.33 0.06 10.64
CA VAL A 420 7.15 0.40 11.43
C VAL A 420 7.05 1.91 11.53
N GLU A 421 5.88 2.45 11.26
CA GLU A 421 5.59 3.88 11.12
C GLU A 421 4.60 4.34 12.19
N THR A 422 4.46 5.65 12.37
CA THR A 422 3.58 6.23 13.40
C THR A 422 2.66 7.27 12.78
N ALA A 423 1.36 7.16 13.02
CA ALA A 423 0.36 8.14 12.58
C ALA A 423 -0.57 8.57 13.73
N GLY A 424 -1.42 9.57 13.48
CA GLY A 424 -2.46 9.98 14.40
C GLY A 424 -3.64 9.01 14.39
N MET A 425 -4.18 8.69 15.56
CA MET A 425 -5.31 7.77 15.71
C MET A 425 -6.60 8.32 15.06
N MET A 426 -6.76 9.65 14.96
CA MET A 426 -7.96 10.27 14.43
C MET A 426 -7.94 10.46 12.91
N ASP A 427 -6.77 10.50 12.29
CA ASP A 427 -6.61 10.99 10.92
C ASP A 427 -7.28 10.09 9.87
N THR A 428 -7.32 8.76 10.08
CA THR A 428 -8.01 7.82 9.18
C THR A 428 -9.52 8.10 9.11
N GLU A 429 -10.16 8.33 10.26
CA GLU A 429 -11.59 8.66 10.30
C GLU A 429 -11.88 10.03 9.66
N TYR A 430 -11.00 11.00 9.84
CA TYR A 430 -11.10 12.27 9.13
C TYR A 430 -11.05 12.10 7.62
N ALA A 431 -10.15 11.24 7.10
CA ALA A 431 -10.10 10.92 5.68
C ALA A 431 -11.40 10.28 5.19
N VAL A 432 -11.91 9.27 5.91
CA VAL A 432 -13.18 8.62 5.57
C VAL A 432 -14.32 9.64 5.47
N ARG A 433 -14.45 10.56 6.42
CA ARG A 433 -15.51 11.59 6.42
C ARG A 433 -15.39 12.54 5.24
N ALA A 434 -14.20 13.07 4.98
CA ALA A 434 -13.97 14.01 3.87
C ALA A 434 -14.22 13.35 2.51
N LEU A 435 -13.78 12.10 2.32
CA LEU A 435 -13.98 11.34 1.09
C LEU A 435 -15.44 10.96 0.87
N LYS A 436 -16.20 10.67 1.93
CA LYS A 436 -17.66 10.45 1.83
C LYS A 436 -18.40 11.69 1.36
N GLU A 437 -17.99 12.87 1.81
CA GLU A 437 -18.54 14.14 1.34
C GLU A 437 -18.24 14.35 -0.15
N PHE A 438 -16.99 14.06 -0.58
CA PHE A 438 -16.58 14.12 -1.98
C PHE A 438 -17.40 13.17 -2.88
N TRP A 439 -17.58 11.92 -2.48
CA TRP A 439 -18.30 10.92 -3.27
C TRP A 439 -19.82 10.96 -3.13
N GLY A 440 -20.36 11.80 -2.24
CA GLY A 440 -21.79 12.05 -2.08
C GLY A 440 -22.36 13.12 -3.02
N GLU A 441 -21.48 13.81 -3.78
CA GLU A 441 -21.83 14.91 -4.70
C GLU A 441 -22.40 14.50 -6.08
#